data_5b6ac1f1fd8c6632f5e17ed4cd203d63
#
_entry.id   5b6ac1f1fd8c6632f5e17ed4cd203d63
#
_cell.length_a   1.000
_cell.length_b   1.000
_cell.length_c   1.000
_cell.angle_alpha   90.00
_cell.angle_beta   90.00
_cell.angle_gamma   90.00
#
_symmetry.space_group_name_H-M   'P 1'
#
loop_
_entity.id
_entity.type
_entity.pdbx_description
1 polymer ?
#
loop_
_entity_poly.entity_id
_entity_poly.type
_entity_poly.pdbx_seq_one_letter_code
_entity_poly.pdbx_strand_id
1 'polypeptide(L)'
;MAFLVLRVFTGALLIHHGFEKLNDINNFADAFVRPLHLPFPVTLSYIAAGSEIGGSWMLILGLGTRLGAFAILGTMSVAIYHAIITSGFNIYLLELLALYFASAFSIILLGPGMFSADYLIKEILKSKIKFISSFFSKKVFINSPSSSNRELTKPTKRKKSFDFPFSSFLSS
;
A
#
# COMPACT_ATOMS: atom_id res chain seq x y z
N MET A 1 -15.31 4.35 -2.27
CA MET A 1 -15.35 5.67 -2.93
C MET A 1 -14.58 6.73 -2.16
N ALA A 2 -14.87 7.01 -0.87
CA ALA A 2 -14.17 8.05 -0.09
C ALA A 2 -12.64 7.94 -0.15
N PHE A 3 -12.11 6.74 -0.07
CA PHE A 3 -10.68 6.49 -0.09
C PHE A 3 -10.01 6.80 -1.44
N LEU A 4 -10.70 6.55 -2.55
CA LEU A 4 -10.25 6.96 -3.88
C LEU A 4 -10.18 8.49 -3.98
N VAL A 5 -11.21 9.19 -3.47
CA VAL A 5 -11.26 10.65 -3.46
C VAL A 5 -10.09 11.20 -2.65
N LEU A 6 -9.88 10.71 -1.41
CA LEU A 6 -8.77 11.16 -0.56
C LEU A 6 -7.43 11.01 -1.29
N ARG A 7 -7.17 9.85 -1.90
CA ARG A 7 -5.93 9.55 -2.59
C ARG A 7 -5.70 10.45 -3.80
N VAL A 8 -6.72 10.62 -4.65
CA VAL A 8 -6.63 11.44 -5.87
C VAL A 8 -6.46 12.91 -5.52
N PHE A 9 -7.24 13.42 -4.56
CA PHE A 9 -7.11 14.81 -4.12
C PHE A 9 -5.76 15.09 -3.46
N THR A 10 -5.29 14.22 -2.56
CA THR A 10 -3.96 14.38 -1.95
C THR A 10 -2.86 14.40 -3.00
N GLY A 11 -2.89 13.48 -3.98
CA GLY A 11 -1.92 13.46 -5.06
C GLY A 11 -2.01 14.68 -5.98
N ALA A 12 -3.22 15.07 -6.38
CA ALA A 12 -3.42 16.21 -7.28
C ALA A 12 -2.96 17.54 -6.66
N LEU A 13 -3.21 17.76 -5.39
CA LEU A 13 -2.76 18.96 -4.68
C LEU A 13 -1.24 18.98 -4.48
N LEU A 14 -0.64 17.85 -4.12
CA LEU A 14 0.80 17.76 -3.86
C LEU A 14 1.66 17.86 -5.13
N ILE A 15 1.16 17.42 -6.28
CA ILE A 15 1.91 17.48 -7.53
C ILE A 15 2.28 18.92 -7.89
N HIS A 16 1.39 19.88 -7.60
CA HIS A 16 1.63 21.30 -7.81
C HIS A 16 2.81 21.80 -6.97
N HIS A 17 2.84 21.46 -5.68
CA HIS A 17 3.95 21.82 -4.79
C HIS A 17 5.30 21.23 -5.22
N GLY A 18 5.29 20.01 -5.76
CA GLY A 18 6.49 19.40 -6.32
C GLY A 18 7.04 20.16 -7.53
N PHE A 19 6.18 20.62 -8.43
CA PHE A 19 6.60 21.44 -9.59
C PHE A 19 7.07 22.83 -9.17
N GLU A 20 6.44 23.47 -8.20
CA GLU A 20 6.90 24.76 -7.65
C GLU A 20 8.33 24.68 -7.14
N LYS A 21 8.71 23.60 -6.45
CA LYS A 21 10.08 23.37 -5.98
C LYS A 21 11.08 23.21 -7.13
N LEU A 22 10.68 22.56 -8.23
CA LEU A 22 11.54 22.39 -9.40
C LEU A 22 11.77 23.68 -10.19
N ASN A 23 10.81 24.59 -10.20
CA ASN A 23 10.91 25.84 -10.94
C ASN A 23 12.06 26.72 -10.44
N ASP A 24 12.34 26.70 -9.14
CA ASP A 24 13.49 27.40 -8.54
C ASP A 24 14.12 26.55 -7.44
N ILE A 25 14.81 25.51 -7.86
CA ILE A 25 15.38 24.52 -6.95
C ILE A 25 16.48 25.10 -6.07
N ASN A 26 17.22 26.09 -6.55
CA ASN A 26 18.29 26.72 -5.78
C ASN A 26 17.72 27.55 -4.63
N ASN A 27 16.71 28.37 -4.93
CA ASN A 27 16.02 29.15 -3.92
C ASN A 27 15.34 28.22 -2.87
N PHE A 28 14.71 27.12 -3.35
CA PHE A 28 14.16 26.13 -2.43
C PHE A 28 15.23 25.50 -1.55
N ALA A 29 16.38 25.12 -2.10
CA ALA A 29 17.50 24.57 -1.33
C ALA A 29 18.01 25.55 -0.28
N ASP A 30 18.12 26.83 -0.64
CA ASP A 30 18.62 27.89 0.24
C ASP A 30 17.62 28.22 1.35
N ALA A 31 16.34 28.25 1.03
CA ALA A 31 15.29 28.59 2.00
C ALA A 31 14.93 27.45 2.94
N PHE A 32 14.92 26.20 2.45
CA PHE A 32 14.36 25.08 3.18
C PHE A 32 15.35 23.99 3.61
N VAL A 33 16.43 23.76 2.85
CA VAL A 33 17.36 22.65 3.13
C VAL A 33 18.61 23.12 3.85
N ARG A 34 19.20 24.26 3.45
CA ARG A 34 20.40 24.81 4.11
C ARG A 34 20.18 25.15 5.59
N PRO A 35 19.03 25.72 6.01
CA PRO A 35 18.80 25.98 7.44
C PRO A 35 18.81 24.73 8.32
N LEU A 36 18.57 23.55 7.73
CA LEU A 36 18.65 22.26 8.43
C LEU A 36 20.10 21.71 8.54
N HIS A 37 21.10 22.43 8.00
CA HIS A 37 22.50 22.00 7.97
C HIS A 37 22.73 20.63 7.36
N LEU A 38 21.86 20.21 6.42
CA LEU A 38 21.94 18.92 5.74
C LEU A 38 23.03 18.97 4.64
N PRO A 39 23.77 17.86 4.41
CA PRO A 39 24.72 17.76 3.31
C PRO A 39 24.01 17.76 1.96
N PHE A 40 24.66 18.30 0.93
CA PHE A 40 24.17 18.30 -0.45
C PHE A 40 22.75 18.92 -0.62
N PRO A 41 22.53 20.20 -0.22
CA PRO A 41 21.18 20.78 -0.15
C PRO A 41 20.42 20.75 -1.48
N VAL A 42 21.09 21.03 -2.60
CA VAL A 42 20.47 20.99 -3.93
C VAL A 42 20.02 19.58 -4.32
N THR A 43 20.85 18.56 -4.05
CA THR A 43 20.49 17.16 -4.35
C THR A 43 19.28 16.71 -3.51
N LEU A 44 19.26 17.05 -2.22
CA LEU A 44 18.12 16.75 -1.34
C LEU A 44 16.86 17.48 -1.78
N SER A 45 16.98 18.70 -2.32
CA SER A 45 15.85 19.43 -2.90
C SER A 45 15.26 18.72 -4.12
N TYR A 46 16.09 18.18 -5.02
CA TYR A 46 15.62 17.34 -6.13
C TYR A 46 14.94 16.05 -5.65
N ILE A 47 15.49 15.41 -4.63
CA ILE A 47 14.86 14.21 -4.03
C ILE A 47 13.52 14.56 -3.43
N ALA A 48 13.39 15.67 -2.71
CA ALA A 48 12.12 16.12 -2.14
C ALA A 48 11.08 16.42 -3.22
N ALA A 49 11.42 17.21 -4.23
CA ALA A 49 10.53 17.50 -5.35
C ALA A 49 10.14 16.23 -6.13
N GLY A 50 11.11 15.38 -6.42
CA GLY A 50 10.88 14.10 -7.10
C GLY A 50 9.99 13.13 -6.31
N SER A 51 10.14 13.08 -4.99
CA SER A 51 9.27 12.27 -4.12
C SER A 51 7.85 12.80 -4.06
N GLU A 52 7.65 14.10 -4.08
CA GLU A 52 6.30 14.69 -4.13
C GLU A 52 5.65 14.45 -5.49
N ILE A 53 6.34 14.70 -6.60
CA ILE A 53 5.80 14.48 -7.94
C ILE A 53 5.56 12.99 -8.19
N GLY A 54 6.58 12.17 -7.97
CA GLY A 54 6.48 10.72 -8.18
C GLY A 54 5.47 10.06 -7.25
N GLY A 55 5.50 10.41 -5.97
CA GLY A 55 4.53 9.95 -4.97
C GLY A 55 3.11 10.36 -5.34
N SER A 56 2.90 11.59 -5.80
CA SER A 56 1.60 12.08 -6.24
C SER A 56 1.05 11.27 -7.42
N TRP A 57 1.87 11.02 -8.45
CA TRP A 57 1.47 10.17 -9.56
C TRP A 57 1.14 8.73 -9.11
N MET A 58 1.94 8.16 -8.21
CA MET A 58 1.67 6.84 -7.63
C MET A 58 0.34 6.82 -6.87
N LEU A 59 0.01 7.89 -6.14
CA LEU A 59 -1.27 8.02 -5.45
C LEU A 59 -2.44 8.14 -6.43
N ILE A 60 -2.35 9.01 -7.42
CA ILE A 60 -3.42 9.23 -8.41
C ILE A 60 -3.73 7.95 -9.17
N LEU A 61 -2.71 7.31 -9.73
CA LEU A 61 -2.86 6.07 -10.50
C LEU A 61 -3.20 4.87 -9.62
N GLY A 62 -2.82 4.93 -8.35
CA GLY A 62 -2.98 3.80 -7.44
C GLY A 62 -2.01 2.65 -7.70
N LEU A 63 -0.82 2.98 -8.23
CA LEU A 63 0.24 2.04 -8.52
C LEU A 63 1.36 2.21 -7.49
N GLY A 64 1.68 1.15 -6.72
CA GLY A 64 2.62 1.26 -5.62
C GLY A 64 2.21 2.28 -4.56
N THR A 65 0.91 2.42 -4.32
CA THR A 65 0.29 3.48 -3.50
C THR A 65 0.96 3.65 -2.14
N ARG A 66 1.32 2.55 -1.48
CA ARG A 66 1.99 2.62 -0.17
C ARG A 66 3.39 3.22 -0.27
N LEU A 67 4.13 2.92 -1.32
CA LEU A 67 5.47 3.45 -1.53
C LEU A 67 5.42 4.96 -1.82
N GLY A 68 4.50 5.39 -2.71
CA GLY A 68 4.26 6.81 -2.97
C GLY A 68 3.85 7.58 -1.72
N ALA A 69 2.93 7.03 -0.93
CA ALA A 69 2.50 7.64 0.33
C ALA A 69 3.65 7.70 1.36
N PHE A 70 4.53 6.70 1.41
CA PHE A 70 5.70 6.71 2.28
C PHE A 70 6.70 7.79 1.88
N ALA A 71 6.95 7.99 0.59
CA ALA A 71 7.81 9.05 0.08
C ALA A 71 7.26 10.45 0.46
N ILE A 72 5.96 10.68 0.28
CA ILE A 72 5.28 11.91 0.69
C ILE A 72 5.34 12.10 2.21
N LEU A 73 5.12 11.06 2.99
CA LEU A 73 5.21 11.12 4.45
C LEU A 73 6.60 11.60 4.90
N GLY A 74 7.65 11.08 4.27
CA GLY A 74 9.03 11.49 4.54
C GLY A 74 9.27 12.97 4.26
N THR A 75 8.84 13.47 3.10
CA THR A 75 9.00 14.89 2.76
C THR A 75 8.18 15.80 3.68
N MET A 76 6.95 15.41 4.03
CA MET A 76 6.12 16.18 4.97
C MET A 76 6.72 16.19 6.39
N SER A 77 7.34 15.10 6.83
CA SER A 77 8.02 15.05 8.13
C SER A 77 9.17 16.07 8.21
N VAL A 78 9.99 16.12 7.16
CA VAL A 78 11.09 17.09 7.06
C VAL A 78 10.55 18.52 6.96
N ALA A 79 9.49 18.74 6.22
CA ALA A 79 8.85 20.06 6.09
C ALA A 79 8.27 20.56 7.42
N ILE A 80 7.62 19.68 8.20
CA ILE A 80 7.12 20.00 9.55
C ILE A 80 8.30 20.37 10.46
N TYR A 81 9.36 19.58 10.47
CA TYR A 81 10.55 19.83 11.26
C TYR A 81 11.18 21.18 10.92
N HIS A 82 11.34 21.47 9.62
CA HIS A 82 11.84 22.77 9.13
C HIS A 82 10.95 23.92 9.60
N ALA A 83 9.62 23.79 9.44
CA ALA A 83 8.67 24.84 9.83
C ALA A 83 8.77 25.19 11.30
N ILE A 84 8.92 24.20 12.19
CA ILE A 84 9.07 24.40 13.63
C ILE A 84 10.35 25.15 13.96
N ILE A 85 11.48 24.82 13.31
CA ILE A 85 12.79 25.41 13.62
C ILE A 85 12.90 26.84 13.06
N THR A 86 12.39 27.08 11.85
CA THR A 86 12.64 28.36 11.14
C THR A 86 11.56 29.40 11.37
N SER A 87 10.30 28.99 11.38
CA SER A 87 9.14 29.88 11.47
C SER A 87 8.50 29.90 12.86
N GLY A 88 9.02 29.10 13.80
CA GLY A 88 8.37 28.88 15.07
C GLY A 88 7.01 28.18 14.92
N PHE A 89 6.09 28.43 15.87
CA PHE A 89 4.79 27.80 15.84
C PHE A 89 3.79 28.59 14.97
N ASN A 90 4.00 28.52 13.61
CA ASN A 90 3.03 29.09 12.68
C ASN A 90 1.93 28.06 12.43
N ILE A 91 0.76 28.26 13.05
CA ILE A 91 -0.36 27.31 13.01
C ILE A 91 -0.86 27.04 11.59
N TYR A 92 -0.96 28.07 10.72
CA TYR A 92 -1.47 27.93 9.38
C TYR A 92 -0.59 27.03 8.49
N LEU A 93 0.72 27.19 8.60
CA LEU A 93 1.66 26.35 7.86
C LEU A 93 1.67 24.92 8.40
N LEU A 94 1.69 24.76 9.72
CA LEU A 94 1.69 23.45 10.36
C LEU A 94 0.40 22.69 10.12
N GLU A 95 -0.75 23.35 10.10
CA GLU A 95 -2.04 22.73 9.81
C GLU A 95 -2.07 22.10 8.41
N LEU A 96 -1.60 22.82 7.39
CA LEU A 96 -1.50 22.32 6.02
C LEU A 96 -0.58 21.11 5.92
N LEU A 97 0.63 21.20 6.50
CA LEU A 97 1.61 20.12 6.49
C LEU A 97 1.11 18.89 7.27
N ALA A 98 0.46 19.10 8.42
CA ALA A 98 -0.12 18.03 9.22
C ALA A 98 -1.27 17.33 8.48
N LEU A 99 -2.08 18.06 7.72
CA LEU A 99 -3.15 17.48 6.91
C LEU A 99 -2.60 16.55 5.81
N TYR A 100 -1.55 16.97 5.09
CA TYR A 100 -0.89 16.11 4.11
C TYR A 100 -0.21 14.91 4.76
N PHE A 101 0.44 15.12 5.90
CA PHE A 101 1.04 14.04 6.68
C PHE A 101 -0.01 13.01 7.11
N ALA A 102 -1.12 13.45 7.71
CA ALA A 102 -2.21 12.58 8.14
C ALA A 102 -2.86 11.84 6.97
N SER A 103 -3.03 12.50 5.83
CA SER A 103 -3.55 11.89 4.60
C SER A 103 -2.63 10.78 4.09
N ALA A 104 -1.32 11.06 3.99
CA ALA A 104 -0.32 10.08 3.56
C ALA A 104 -0.24 8.91 4.54
N PHE A 105 -0.24 9.18 5.85
CA PHE A 105 -0.24 8.16 6.89
C PHE A 105 -1.48 7.25 6.81
N SER A 106 -2.66 7.84 6.63
CA SER A 106 -3.91 7.09 6.43
C SER A 106 -3.85 6.18 5.21
N ILE A 107 -3.27 6.66 4.11
CA ILE A 107 -3.09 5.88 2.87
C ILE A 107 -2.14 4.70 3.09
N ILE A 108 -1.07 4.86 3.86
CA ILE A 108 -0.14 3.77 4.21
C ILE A 108 -0.87 2.67 5.00
N LEU A 109 -1.65 3.05 6.00
CA LEU A 109 -2.37 2.09 6.87
C LEU A 109 -3.47 1.35 6.11
N LEU A 110 -4.32 2.07 5.40
CA LEU A 110 -5.48 1.52 4.71
C LEU A 110 -5.13 0.84 3.38
N GLY A 111 -4.00 1.23 2.77
CA GLY A 111 -3.51 0.66 1.52
C GLY A 111 -4.18 1.24 0.27
N PRO A 112 -4.02 0.57 -0.91
CA PRO A 112 -4.40 1.14 -2.21
C PRO A 112 -5.91 1.27 -2.46
N GLY A 113 -6.75 0.53 -1.72
CA GLY A 113 -8.20 0.48 -1.93
C GLY A 113 -8.62 -0.36 -3.16
N MET A 114 -9.92 -0.65 -3.27
CA MET A 114 -10.47 -1.50 -4.34
C MET A 114 -10.38 -0.88 -5.74
N PHE A 115 -10.37 0.46 -5.84
CA PHE A 115 -10.25 1.21 -7.10
C PHE A 115 -8.81 1.68 -7.35
N SER A 116 -7.86 0.75 -7.30
CA SER A 116 -6.45 1.03 -7.55
C SER A 116 -5.88 0.10 -8.61
N ALA A 117 -4.87 0.57 -9.36
CA ALA A 117 -4.14 -0.28 -10.29
C ALA A 117 -3.48 -1.47 -9.57
N ASP A 118 -3.02 -1.27 -8.33
CA ASP A 118 -2.47 -2.34 -7.47
C ASP A 118 -3.49 -3.46 -7.23
N TYR A 119 -4.77 -3.12 -7.05
CA TYR A 119 -5.83 -4.11 -6.86
C TYR A 119 -6.11 -4.89 -8.14
N LEU A 120 -6.20 -4.20 -9.28
CA LEU A 120 -6.40 -4.83 -10.59
C LEU A 120 -5.26 -5.80 -10.93
N ILE A 121 -4.01 -5.40 -10.70
CA ILE A 121 -2.84 -6.24 -10.92
C ILE A 121 -2.89 -7.49 -10.04
N LYS A 122 -3.25 -7.35 -8.76
CA LYS A 122 -3.40 -8.49 -7.84
C LYS A 122 -4.46 -9.48 -8.31
N GLU A 123 -5.60 -9.00 -8.78
CA GLU A 123 -6.69 -9.87 -9.26
C GLU A 123 -6.30 -10.61 -10.55
N ILE A 124 -5.62 -9.91 -11.48
CA ILE A 124 -5.09 -10.53 -12.71
C ILE A 124 -4.05 -11.62 -12.38
N LEU A 125 -3.14 -11.32 -11.46
CA LEU A 125 -2.11 -12.29 -11.02
C LEU A 125 -2.73 -13.51 -10.34
N LYS A 126 -3.70 -13.31 -9.44
CA LYS A 126 -4.43 -14.43 -8.79
C LYS A 126 -5.14 -15.29 -9.80
N SER A 127 -5.79 -14.69 -10.80
CA SER A 127 -6.48 -15.41 -11.88
C SER A 127 -5.49 -16.27 -12.68
N LYS A 128 -4.35 -15.71 -13.09
CA LYS A 128 -3.30 -16.45 -13.79
C LYS A 128 -2.70 -17.59 -12.97
N ILE A 129 -2.40 -17.35 -11.69
CA ILE A 129 -1.87 -18.38 -10.79
C ILE A 129 -2.89 -19.51 -10.61
N LYS A 130 -4.16 -19.18 -10.42
CA LYS A 130 -5.24 -20.18 -10.32
C LYS A 130 -5.36 -21.02 -11.58
N PHE A 131 -5.25 -20.40 -12.77
CA PHE A 131 -5.27 -21.09 -14.05
C PHE A 131 -4.08 -22.05 -14.18
N ILE A 132 -2.86 -21.61 -13.87
CA ILE A 132 -1.64 -22.43 -13.92
C ILE A 132 -1.74 -23.60 -12.93
N SER A 133 -2.16 -23.34 -11.70
CA SER A 133 -2.37 -24.37 -10.67
C SER A 133 -3.39 -25.42 -11.10
N SER A 134 -4.49 -25.01 -11.68
CA SER A 134 -5.52 -25.91 -12.23
C SER A 134 -4.97 -26.76 -13.37
N PHE A 135 -4.18 -26.18 -14.26
CA PHE A 135 -3.55 -26.88 -15.37
C PHE A 135 -2.54 -27.95 -14.90
N PHE A 136 -1.69 -27.59 -13.93
CA PHE A 136 -0.73 -28.52 -13.32
C PHE A 136 -1.42 -29.66 -12.57
N SER A 137 -2.45 -29.36 -11.78
CA SER A 137 -3.23 -30.37 -11.06
C SER A 137 -3.88 -31.39 -12.02
N LYS A 138 -4.42 -30.89 -13.14
CA LYS A 138 -5.03 -31.74 -14.16
C LYS A 138 -3.99 -32.64 -14.86
N LYS A 139 -2.80 -32.10 -15.14
CA LYS A 139 -1.70 -32.85 -15.78
C LYS A 139 -1.11 -33.92 -14.85
N VAL A 140 -0.98 -33.64 -13.56
CA VAL A 140 -0.52 -34.61 -12.56
C VAL A 140 -1.54 -35.74 -12.38
N PHE A 141 -2.84 -35.43 -12.39
CA PHE A 141 -3.91 -36.43 -12.28
C PHE A 141 -3.97 -37.38 -13.49
N ILE A 142 -3.74 -36.86 -14.71
CA ILE A 142 -3.72 -37.67 -15.94
C ILE A 142 -2.51 -38.62 -15.98
N ASN A 143 -1.35 -38.20 -15.44
CA ASN A 143 -0.12 -39.00 -15.45
C ASN A 143 0.05 -39.86 -14.18
N SER A 144 -0.93 -39.98 -13.31
CA SER A 144 -0.89 -40.86 -12.14
C SER A 144 -1.11 -42.32 -12.58
N PRO A 145 -0.17 -43.26 -12.35
CA PRO A 145 -0.26 -44.65 -12.81
C PRO A 145 -1.30 -45.53 -12.08
N SER A 146 -2.23 -44.96 -11.33
CA SER A 146 -3.10 -45.71 -10.42
C SER A 146 -4.54 -45.90 -10.87
N SER A 147 -4.86 -45.80 -12.14
CA SER A 147 -6.22 -46.06 -12.61
C SER A 147 -6.48 -47.52 -13.00
N SER A 148 -5.45 -48.40 -12.98
CA SER A 148 -5.65 -49.80 -13.46
C SER A 148 -5.90 -50.85 -12.36
N ASN A 149 -5.78 -50.54 -11.07
CA ASN A 149 -5.91 -51.57 -10.03
C ASN A 149 -6.85 -51.24 -8.84
N ARG A 150 -7.91 -50.46 -9.07
CA ARG A 150 -8.90 -50.15 -8.01
C ARG A 150 -10.31 -50.76 -8.23
N GLU A 151 -10.41 -51.87 -8.99
CA GLU A 151 -11.67 -52.55 -9.14
C GLU A 151 -11.91 -53.78 -8.24
N LEU A 152 -11.01 -54.09 -7.29
CA LEU A 152 -11.13 -55.34 -6.51
C LEU A 152 -11.09 -55.20 -4.99
N THR A 153 -11.43 -54.03 -4.42
CA THR A 153 -11.73 -53.99 -2.97
C THR A 153 -12.90 -53.06 -2.66
N LYS A 154 -14.10 -53.62 -2.70
CA LYS A 154 -15.29 -53.00 -2.07
C LYS A 154 -15.04 -52.95 -0.56
N PRO A 155 -15.00 -51.81 0.13
CA PRO A 155 -14.98 -51.80 1.56
C PRO A 155 -16.33 -52.16 2.13
N THR A 156 -16.38 -53.25 2.90
CA THR A 156 -17.48 -53.67 3.75
C THR A 156 -17.91 -52.52 4.65
N LYS A 157 -19.16 -52.09 4.55
CA LYS A 157 -19.79 -51.09 5.43
C LYS A 157 -19.76 -51.56 6.86
N ARG A 158 -18.81 -51.09 7.67
CA ARG A 158 -18.86 -51.18 9.11
C ARG A 158 -19.46 -49.88 9.65
N LYS A 159 -20.77 -49.89 9.90
CA LYS A 159 -21.44 -48.88 10.74
C LYS A 159 -20.83 -48.96 12.13
N LYS A 160 -20.03 -47.98 12.52
CA LYS A 160 -19.80 -47.64 13.92
C LYS A 160 -20.64 -46.42 14.22
N SER A 161 -21.76 -46.63 14.93
CA SER A 161 -22.46 -45.58 15.63
C SER A 161 -21.54 -45.09 16.75
N PHE A 162 -21.17 -43.87 16.70
CA PHE A 162 -20.48 -43.18 17.75
C PHE A 162 -21.52 -42.34 18.49
N ASP A 163 -22.08 -42.93 19.54
CA ASP A 163 -22.98 -42.22 20.45
C ASP A 163 -22.14 -41.34 21.36
N PHE A 164 -22.26 -40.02 21.19
CA PHE A 164 -21.75 -39.04 22.11
C PHE A 164 -22.76 -38.81 23.23
N PRO A 165 -22.40 -39.03 24.49
CA PRO A 165 -23.28 -38.71 25.62
C PRO A 165 -23.20 -37.20 25.93
N PHE A 166 -24.15 -36.44 25.42
CA PHE A 166 -24.30 -35.00 25.71
C PHE A 166 -25.48 -34.74 26.64
N SER A 167 -25.49 -35.40 27.81
CA SER A 167 -26.58 -35.21 28.79
C SER A 167 -26.17 -35.10 30.25
N SER A 168 -24.99 -34.54 30.54
CA SER A 168 -24.61 -34.35 31.96
C SER A 168 -23.90 -33.04 32.26
N PHE A 169 -24.23 -31.96 31.59
CA PHE A 169 -23.62 -30.64 31.89
C PHE A 169 -24.63 -29.47 32.03
N LEU A 170 -25.87 -29.80 32.47
CA LEU A 170 -26.87 -28.77 32.84
C LEU A 170 -27.60 -29.18 34.12
N SER A 171 -26.87 -29.28 35.24
CA SER A 171 -27.44 -29.16 36.60
C SER A 171 -26.32 -29.08 37.61
N SER A 172 -25.80 -27.89 37.81
CA SER A 172 -25.25 -27.37 39.08
C SER A 172 -25.09 -25.87 38.94
#